data_e3178dde2b156d9a47f2dbabe3e1c9a1
#
_entry.id   e3178dde2b156d9a47f2dbabe3e1c9a1
#
_cell.length_a   1.000
_cell.length_b   1.000
_cell.length_c   1.000
_cell.angle_alpha   90.00
_cell.angle_beta   90.00
_cell.angle_gamma   90.00
#
_symmetry.space_group_name_H-M   'P 1'
#
loop_
_entity.id
_entity.type
_entity.pdbx_description
1 polymer ?
#
loop_
_entity_poly.entity_id
_entity_poly.type
_entity_poly.pdbx_seq_one_letter_code
_entity_poly.pdbx_strand_id
1 'polypeptide(L)'
;MEKKETSGREKDEASIKLLRKLREQLYSSDASNRRRAAYKLSWMQEDGLEILKDTLFGSCPVPSRNAAAYGLRKMRGRMKKAALEILEQGLKHRDNSTRGICRNALQMLGQKVPKMPAPKKPPVSHLAIREIPKKRGPGRRVITRRTRR
;
A
#
# COMPACT_ATOMS: atom_id res chain seq x y z
N MET A 1 17.33 44.74 -5.05
CA MET A 1 16.18 44.07 -4.36
C MET A 1 15.59 43.06 -5.32
N GLU A 2 16.04 41.84 -5.22
CA GLU A 2 15.45 40.76 -5.99
C GLU A 2 14.09 40.43 -5.39
N LYS A 3 13.04 40.79 -6.08
CA LYS A 3 11.72 40.22 -5.84
C LYS A 3 11.78 38.77 -6.27
N LYS A 4 11.96 37.88 -5.30
CA LYS A 4 11.59 36.51 -5.46
C LYS A 4 10.11 36.48 -5.82
N GLU A 5 9.83 36.35 -7.11
CA GLU A 5 8.51 35.97 -7.54
C GLU A 5 8.24 34.61 -7.00
N THR A 6 7.70 34.57 -5.79
CA THR A 6 7.00 33.42 -5.33
C THR A 6 5.80 33.25 -6.23
N SER A 7 5.95 32.43 -7.25
CA SER A 7 4.82 31.82 -7.95
C SER A 7 4.10 30.93 -6.91
N GLY A 8 3.65 31.58 -5.86
CA GLY A 8 2.87 31.01 -4.80
C GLY A 8 1.44 31.40 -5.05
N ARG A 9 0.63 30.50 -5.57
CA ARG A 9 -0.73 30.46 -5.08
C ARG A 9 -0.63 30.59 -3.57
N GLU A 10 -1.07 31.72 -3.04
CA GLU A 10 -1.33 31.81 -1.62
C GLU A 10 -2.24 30.64 -1.29
N LYS A 11 -1.69 29.65 -0.64
CA LYS A 11 -2.49 28.49 -0.23
C LYS A 11 -3.46 29.03 0.81
N ASP A 12 -4.71 29.11 0.43
CA ASP A 12 -5.77 29.53 1.35
C ASP A 12 -5.63 28.73 2.65
N GLU A 13 -5.78 29.36 3.78
CA GLU A 13 -5.71 28.68 5.08
C GLU A 13 -6.60 27.46 5.16
N ALA A 14 -7.75 27.49 4.48
CA ALA A 14 -8.66 26.38 4.37
C ALA A 14 -8.01 25.17 3.65
N SER A 15 -7.26 25.43 2.59
CA SER A 15 -6.52 24.39 1.85
C SER A 15 -5.42 23.77 2.71
N ILE A 16 -4.68 24.60 3.46
CA ILE A 16 -3.63 24.11 4.38
C ILE A 16 -4.23 23.24 5.48
N LYS A 17 -5.34 23.67 6.08
CA LYS A 17 -6.05 22.90 7.11
C LYS A 17 -6.56 21.57 6.55
N LEU A 18 -7.09 21.58 5.32
CA LEU A 18 -7.56 20.39 4.64
C LEU A 18 -6.41 19.40 4.38
N LEU A 19 -5.28 19.88 3.86
CA LEU A 19 -4.09 19.06 3.61
C LEU A 19 -3.59 18.40 4.91
N ARG A 20 -3.52 19.18 5.98
CA ARG A 20 -3.13 18.65 7.31
C ARG A 20 -4.08 17.56 7.77
N LYS A 21 -5.38 17.80 7.69
CA LYS A 21 -6.42 16.82 8.05
C LYS A 21 -6.31 15.54 7.21
N LEU A 22 -6.11 15.67 5.91
CA LEU A 22 -5.96 14.52 5.01
C LEU A 22 -4.68 13.73 5.33
N ARG A 23 -3.60 14.42 5.66
CA ARG A 23 -2.36 13.78 6.11
C ARG A 23 -2.59 12.98 7.40
N GLU A 24 -3.26 13.53 8.38
CA GLU A 24 -3.62 12.83 9.62
C GLU A 24 -4.50 11.60 9.33
N GLN A 25 -5.45 11.71 8.42
CA GLN A 25 -6.31 10.60 8.02
C GLN A 25 -5.56 9.46 7.32
N LEU A 26 -4.44 9.75 6.64
CA LEU A 26 -3.57 8.71 6.09
C LEU A 26 -2.93 7.83 7.19
N TYR A 27 -2.78 8.36 8.38
CA TYR A 27 -2.25 7.62 9.53
C TYR A 27 -3.34 6.99 10.40
N SER A 28 -4.60 7.13 10.03
CA SER A 28 -5.71 6.52 10.75
C SER A 28 -5.60 5.00 10.80
N SER A 29 -6.07 4.41 11.88
CA SER A 29 -6.21 2.95 12.01
C SER A 29 -7.23 2.36 11.04
N ASP A 30 -8.24 3.15 10.66
CA ASP A 30 -9.27 2.72 9.74
C ASP A 30 -8.82 2.76 8.27
N ALA A 31 -8.92 1.62 7.61
CA ALA A 31 -8.53 1.47 6.19
C ALA A 31 -9.38 2.33 5.25
N SER A 32 -10.67 2.50 5.55
CA SER A 32 -11.57 3.32 4.75
C SER A 32 -11.19 4.79 4.80
N ASN A 33 -10.84 5.29 5.98
CA ASN A 33 -10.38 6.67 6.15
C ASN A 33 -9.05 6.92 5.42
N ARG A 34 -8.11 5.98 5.51
CA ARG A 34 -6.85 6.07 4.76
C ARG A 34 -7.08 6.15 3.26
N ARG A 35 -7.93 5.29 2.71
CA ARG A 35 -8.24 5.28 1.26
C ARG A 35 -8.93 6.56 0.81
N ARG A 36 -9.89 7.05 1.59
CA ARG A 36 -10.59 8.31 1.29
C ARG A 36 -9.63 9.49 1.29
N ALA A 37 -8.74 9.56 2.27
CA ALA A 37 -7.72 10.61 2.33
C ALA A 37 -6.78 10.55 1.12
N ALA A 38 -6.27 9.37 0.78
CA ALA A 38 -5.41 9.18 -0.38
C ALA A 38 -6.12 9.56 -1.69
N TYR A 39 -7.37 9.18 -1.84
CA TYR A 39 -8.17 9.54 -3.00
C TYR A 39 -8.38 11.06 -3.12
N LYS A 40 -8.72 11.73 -2.02
CA LYS A 40 -8.85 13.20 -2.00
C LYS A 40 -7.52 13.88 -2.32
N LEU A 41 -6.41 13.39 -1.79
CA LEU A 41 -5.07 13.88 -2.10
C LEU A 41 -4.73 13.72 -3.58
N SER A 42 -5.21 12.66 -4.23
CA SER A 42 -4.99 12.47 -5.67
C SER A 42 -5.64 13.58 -6.55
N TRP A 43 -6.64 14.26 -6.02
CA TRP A 43 -7.29 15.40 -6.68
C TRP A 43 -6.59 16.73 -6.41
N MET A 44 -5.77 16.82 -5.38
CA MET A 44 -5.09 18.06 -4.99
C MET A 44 -3.80 18.31 -5.78
N GLN A 45 -3.59 17.57 -6.84
CA GLN A 45 -2.45 17.73 -7.75
C GLN A 45 -1.09 17.72 -7.03
N GLU A 46 -0.30 18.79 -7.16
CA GLU A 46 1.07 18.87 -6.63
C GLU A 46 1.13 18.74 -5.11
N ASP A 47 0.24 19.40 -4.40
CA ASP A 47 0.20 19.36 -2.94
C ASP A 47 -0.14 17.95 -2.42
N GLY A 48 -1.08 17.30 -3.08
CA GLY A 48 -1.43 15.92 -2.78
C GLY A 48 -0.30 14.94 -3.14
N LEU A 49 0.38 15.17 -4.26
CA LEU A 49 1.52 14.36 -4.70
C LEU A 49 2.65 14.39 -3.67
N GLU A 50 2.99 15.57 -3.15
CA GLU A 50 4.04 15.75 -2.15
C GLU A 50 3.73 14.96 -0.87
N ILE A 51 2.51 15.08 -0.35
CA ILE A 51 2.10 14.34 0.85
C ILE A 51 2.11 12.83 0.62
N LEU A 52 1.63 12.37 -0.52
CA LEU A 52 1.63 10.95 -0.86
C LEU A 52 3.05 10.39 -1.00
N LYS A 53 3.96 11.17 -1.60
CA LYS A 53 5.38 10.84 -1.71
C LYS A 53 6.03 10.74 -0.33
N ASP A 54 5.83 11.74 0.52
CA ASP A 54 6.38 11.75 1.89
C ASP A 54 5.87 10.57 2.71
N THR A 55 4.60 10.22 2.57
CA THR A 55 4.02 9.06 3.26
C THR A 55 4.58 7.75 2.73
N LEU A 56 4.79 7.64 1.43
CA LEU A 56 5.32 6.42 0.82
C LEU A 56 6.77 6.14 1.22
N PHE A 57 7.61 7.18 1.25
CA PHE A 57 9.04 7.07 1.53
C PHE A 57 9.40 7.32 3.00
N GLY A 58 8.46 7.80 3.80
CA GLY A 58 8.66 8.07 5.21
C GLY A 58 8.65 6.82 6.08
N SER A 59 9.02 7.00 7.35
CA SER A 59 8.98 5.96 8.37
C SER A 59 7.56 5.68 8.86
N CYS A 60 6.65 5.46 7.95
CA CYS A 60 5.23 5.26 8.24
C CYS A 60 4.86 3.78 8.31
N PRO A 61 3.77 3.44 9.00
CA PRO A 61 3.23 2.09 8.98
C PRO A 61 2.94 1.60 7.55
N VAL A 62 3.11 0.33 7.29
CA VAL A 62 2.84 -0.29 5.98
C VAL A 62 1.43 0.02 5.45
N PRO A 63 0.36 -0.01 6.27
CA PRO A 63 -0.97 0.36 5.80
C PRO A 63 -1.07 1.78 5.26
N SER A 64 -0.36 2.74 5.85
CA SER A 64 -0.32 4.13 5.38
C SER A 64 0.43 4.26 4.05
N ARG A 65 1.54 3.52 3.88
CA ARG A 65 2.26 3.45 2.61
C ARG A 65 1.42 2.84 1.49
N ASN A 66 0.67 1.80 1.79
CA ASN A 66 -0.27 1.20 0.84
C ASN A 66 -1.34 2.21 0.39
N ALA A 67 -1.87 2.99 1.31
CA ALA A 67 -2.82 4.05 1.00
C ALA A 67 -2.19 5.15 0.14
N ALA A 68 -0.95 5.55 0.42
CA ALA A 68 -0.21 6.50 -0.40
C ALA A 68 -0.02 6.00 -1.84
N ALA A 69 0.38 4.76 -2.01
CA ALA A 69 0.51 4.13 -3.34
C ALA A 69 -0.85 4.07 -4.07
N TYR A 70 -1.92 3.79 -3.35
CA TYR A 70 -3.27 3.85 -3.91
C TYR A 70 -3.62 5.25 -4.42
N GLY A 71 -3.33 6.30 -3.64
CA GLY A 71 -3.53 7.69 -4.06
C GLY A 71 -2.72 8.04 -5.31
N LEU A 72 -1.45 7.64 -5.36
CA LEU A 72 -0.59 7.84 -6.54
C LEU A 72 -1.15 7.15 -7.79
N ARG A 73 -1.68 5.95 -7.66
CA ARG A 73 -2.34 5.24 -8.79
C ARG A 73 -3.59 5.96 -9.30
N LYS A 74 -4.27 6.69 -8.45
CA LYS A 74 -5.50 7.42 -8.80
C LYS A 74 -5.23 8.79 -9.42
N MET A 75 -4.00 9.27 -9.40
CA MET A 75 -3.65 10.54 -10.03
C MET A 75 -3.83 10.47 -11.54
N ARG A 76 -4.34 11.57 -12.09
CA ARG A 76 -4.67 11.70 -13.51
C ARG A 76 -4.00 12.93 -14.12
N GLY A 77 -4.03 13.03 -15.43
CA GLY A 77 -3.51 14.17 -16.18
C GLY A 77 -2.00 14.31 -16.03
N ARG A 78 -1.54 15.53 -15.82
CA ARG A 78 -0.11 15.84 -15.67
C ARG A 78 0.54 15.13 -14.49
N MET A 79 -0.20 14.95 -13.41
CA MET A 79 0.31 14.30 -12.19
C MET A 79 0.50 12.81 -12.34
N LYS A 80 -0.13 12.19 -13.31
CA LYS A 80 0.05 10.75 -13.58
C LYS A 80 1.51 10.39 -13.88
N LYS A 81 2.18 11.21 -14.70
CA LYS A 81 3.60 11.02 -14.99
C LYS A 81 4.47 11.12 -13.75
N ALA A 82 4.28 12.18 -12.97
CA ALA A 82 5.02 12.40 -11.73
C ALA A 82 4.76 11.27 -10.72
N ALA A 83 3.52 10.79 -10.61
CA ALA A 83 3.18 9.67 -9.75
C ALA A 83 3.89 8.36 -10.19
N LEU A 84 3.96 8.11 -11.49
CA LEU A 84 4.70 6.96 -12.03
C LEU A 84 6.19 7.05 -11.70
N GLU A 85 6.81 8.20 -11.89
CA GLU A 85 8.21 8.44 -11.55
C GLU A 85 8.49 8.19 -10.06
N ILE A 86 7.60 8.62 -9.19
CA ILE A 86 7.71 8.35 -7.75
C ILE A 86 7.63 6.85 -7.45
N LEU A 87 6.70 6.14 -8.07
CA LEU A 87 6.58 4.69 -7.91
C LEU A 87 7.82 3.95 -8.45
N GLU A 88 8.39 4.40 -9.56
CA GLU A 88 9.64 3.85 -10.10
C GLU A 88 10.83 4.12 -9.16
N GLN A 89 10.92 5.31 -8.58
CA GLN A 89 11.91 5.62 -7.55
C GLN A 89 11.75 4.70 -6.32
N GLY A 90 10.51 4.39 -5.97
CA GLY A 90 10.19 3.49 -4.87
C GLY A 90 10.68 2.05 -5.09
N LEU A 91 10.85 1.61 -6.34
CA LEU A 91 11.46 0.30 -6.64
C LEU A 91 12.93 0.21 -6.22
N LYS A 92 13.60 1.34 -6.14
CA LYS A 92 15.01 1.45 -5.72
C LYS A 92 15.14 1.81 -4.24
N HIS A 93 14.04 1.91 -3.52
CA HIS A 93 14.03 2.31 -2.14
C HIS A 93 14.74 1.29 -1.24
N ARG A 94 15.35 1.78 -0.17
CA ARG A 94 16.07 0.95 0.81
C ARG A 94 15.18 -0.08 1.49
N ASP A 95 13.95 0.31 1.80
CA ASP A 95 12.99 -0.54 2.49
C ASP A 95 12.31 -1.53 1.53
N ASN A 96 12.38 -2.80 1.88
CA ASN A 96 11.80 -3.88 1.09
C ASN A 96 10.27 -3.78 0.97
N SER A 97 9.61 -3.35 2.05
CA SER A 97 8.15 -3.16 2.05
C SER A 97 7.75 -2.08 1.05
N THR A 98 8.44 -0.96 1.02
CA THR A 98 8.20 0.12 0.05
C THR A 98 8.43 -0.35 -1.38
N ARG A 99 9.50 -1.12 -1.65
CA ARG A 99 9.72 -1.69 -2.98
C ARG A 99 8.57 -2.60 -3.42
N GLY A 100 8.09 -3.46 -2.53
CA GLY A 100 6.95 -4.35 -2.80
C GLY A 100 5.67 -3.59 -3.11
N ILE A 101 5.38 -2.57 -2.33
CA ILE A 101 4.20 -1.70 -2.52
C ILE A 101 4.26 -0.99 -3.88
N CYS A 102 5.39 -0.40 -4.22
CA CYS A 102 5.58 0.31 -5.50
C CYS A 102 5.47 -0.65 -6.68
N ARG A 103 6.02 -1.84 -6.56
CA ARG A 103 5.90 -2.88 -7.59
C ARG A 103 4.45 -3.25 -7.84
N ASN A 104 3.70 -3.54 -6.80
CA ASN A 104 2.29 -3.87 -6.91
C ASN A 104 1.48 -2.73 -7.54
N ALA A 105 1.76 -1.49 -7.15
CA ALA A 105 1.10 -0.31 -7.70
C ALA A 105 1.38 -0.16 -9.20
N LEU A 106 2.63 -0.33 -9.64
CA LEU A 106 3.01 -0.28 -11.06
C LEU A 106 2.39 -1.43 -11.86
N GLN A 107 2.34 -2.63 -11.32
CA GLN A 107 1.69 -3.77 -11.97
C GLN A 107 0.19 -3.51 -12.18
N MET A 108 -0.48 -2.92 -11.20
CA MET A 108 -1.89 -2.56 -11.33
C MET A 108 -2.14 -1.46 -12.37
N LEU A 109 -1.14 -0.64 -12.65
CA LEU A 109 -1.19 0.38 -13.70
C LEU A 109 -0.82 -0.19 -15.08
N GLY A 110 -0.50 -1.47 -15.18
CA GLY A 110 -0.10 -2.13 -16.43
C GLY A 110 1.33 -1.80 -16.88
N GLN A 111 2.15 -1.23 -16.00
CA GLN A 111 3.55 -0.95 -16.29
C GLN A 111 4.39 -2.24 -16.19
N LYS A 112 5.34 -2.38 -17.11
CA LYS A 112 6.30 -3.48 -17.03
C LYS A 112 7.27 -3.22 -15.88
N VAL A 113 7.14 -4.00 -14.84
CA VAL A 113 8.07 -3.96 -13.72
C VAL A 113 9.15 -5.00 -13.95
N PRO A 114 10.43 -4.65 -13.79
CA PRO A 114 11.50 -5.65 -13.84
C PRO A 114 11.21 -6.72 -12.79
N LYS A 115 11.15 -7.97 -13.22
CA LYS A 115 11.03 -9.10 -12.30
C LYS A 115 12.26 -9.10 -11.41
N MET A 116 12.12 -8.71 -10.17
CA MET A 116 13.16 -9.01 -9.21
C MET A 116 13.23 -10.52 -9.04
N PRO A 117 14.46 -11.08 -8.92
CA PRO A 117 14.55 -12.48 -8.55
C PRO A 117 13.69 -12.70 -7.30
N ALA A 118 12.80 -13.68 -7.37
CA ALA A 118 12.00 -14.06 -6.22
C ALA A 118 12.94 -14.20 -5.02
N PRO A 119 12.61 -13.65 -3.85
CA PRO A 119 13.41 -13.89 -2.67
C PRO A 119 13.55 -15.42 -2.58
N LYS A 120 14.79 -15.90 -2.59
CA LYS A 120 15.06 -17.32 -2.39
C LYS A 120 14.32 -17.67 -1.10
N LYS A 121 13.25 -18.43 -1.22
CA LYS A 121 12.60 -18.99 -0.03
C LYS A 121 13.73 -19.65 0.76
N PRO A 122 13.92 -19.33 2.03
CA PRO A 122 14.89 -20.05 2.82
C PRO A 122 14.61 -21.53 2.62
N PRO A 123 15.63 -22.37 2.42
CA PRO A 123 15.38 -23.79 2.21
C PRO A 123 14.53 -24.24 3.39
N VAL A 124 13.30 -24.62 3.08
CA VAL A 124 12.41 -25.18 4.09
C VAL A 124 13.11 -26.47 4.49
N SER A 125 13.75 -26.47 5.64
CA SER A 125 14.31 -27.70 6.15
C SER A 125 13.15 -28.68 6.21
N HIS A 126 13.31 -29.83 5.57
CA HIS A 126 12.30 -30.88 5.54
C HIS A 126 11.78 -31.27 6.95
N LEU A 127 12.51 -30.86 7.98
CA LEU A 127 12.15 -31.03 9.37
C LEU A 127 10.99 -30.11 9.85
N ALA A 128 10.62 -29.10 9.07
CA ALA A 128 9.58 -28.15 9.46
C ALA A 128 8.18 -28.55 8.94
N ILE A 129 8.09 -29.53 8.05
CA ILE A 129 6.81 -30.10 7.63
C ILE A 129 6.43 -31.16 8.67
N ARG A 130 6.00 -30.73 9.80
CA ARG A 130 5.14 -31.59 10.60
C ARG A 130 3.86 -31.73 9.79
N GLU A 131 3.69 -32.89 9.19
CA GLU A 131 2.38 -33.26 8.70
C GLU A 131 1.41 -33.04 9.86
N ILE A 132 0.56 -32.04 9.70
CA ILE A 132 -0.56 -31.86 10.61
C ILE A 132 -1.34 -33.17 10.47
N PRO A 133 -1.39 -34.03 11.52
CA PRO A 133 -2.15 -35.26 11.41
C PRO A 133 -3.57 -34.81 11.04
N LYS A 134 -4.03 -35.19 9.85
CA LYS A 134 -5.42 -35.02 9.50
C LYS A 134 -6.20 -35.57 10.65
N LYS A 135 -6.83 -34.74 11.44
CA LYS A 135 -7.78 -35.18 12.42
C LYS A 135 -8.71 -36.13 11.69
N ARG A 136 -8.52 -37.39 11.85
CA ARG A 136 -9.50 -38.39 11.43
C ARG A 136 -10.78 -37.87 12.05
N GLY A 137 -11.70 -37.40 11.22
CA GLY A 137 -13.00 -37.02 11.68
C GLY A 137 -13.50 -38.14 12.60
N PRO A 138 -14.30 -37.85 13.61
CA PRO A 138 -14.77 -38.82 14.55
C PRO A 138 -15.26 -40.04 13.75
N GLY A 139 -14.56 -41.14 13.88
CA GLY A 139 -14.87 -42.33 13.13
C GLY A 139 -16.37 -42.59 13.31
N ARG A 140 -17.07 -42.74 12.19
CA ARG A 140 -18.45 -43.14 12.23
C ARG A 140 -18.55 -44.27 13.20
N ARG A 141 -19.09 -44.03 14.36
CA ARG A 141 -19.48 -45.13 15.24
C ARG A 141 -20.48 -45.93 14.46
N VAL A 142 -20.04 -47.04 13.97
CA VAL A 142 -20.95 -48.03 13.42
C VAL A 142 -21.82 -48.47 14.59
N ILE A 143 -23.00 -47.91 14.67
CA ILE A 143 -24.01 -48.38 15.60
C ILE A 143 -24.46 -49.73 15.06
N THR A 144 -23.85 -50.76 15.51
CA THR A 144 -24.37 -52.08 15.33
C THR A 144 -25.72 -52.16 16.07
N ARG A 145 -26.79 -52.02 15.31
CA ARG A 145 -28.11 -52.32 15.82
C ARG A 145 -28.10 -53.79 16.21
N ARG A 146 -27.94 -54.04 17.46
CA ARG A 146 -28.27 -55.35 18.00
C ARG A 146 -29.77 -55.54 17.79
N THR A 147 -30.11 -56.30 16.79
CA THR A 147 -31.47 -56.83 16.66
C THR A 147 -31.70 -57.78 17.81
N ARG A 148 -32.40 -57.34 18.82
CA ARG A 148 -32.99 -58.23 19.79
C ARG A 148 -34.16 -58.89 19.15
N ARG A 149 -34.07 -60.20 19.12
CA ARG A 149 -35.30 -61.01 18.99
C ARG A 149 -36.19 -60.85 20.20
#